data_1381347f614a02ed07c4a2f49fa83785
#
_entry.id   1381347f614a02ed07c4a2f49fa83785
#
_cell.length_a   1.000
_cell.length_b   1.000
_cell.length_c   1.000
_cell.angle_alpha   90.00
_cell.angle_beta   90.00
_cell.angle_gamma   90.00
#
_symmetry.space_group_name_H-M   'P 1'
#
loop_
_entity.id
_entity.type
_entity.pdbx_description
1 polymer ?
#
loop_
_entity_poly.entity_id
_entity_poly.type
_entity_poly.pdbx_seq_one_letter_code
_entity_poly.pdbx_strand_id
1 'polypeptide(L)'
;MYLYNSATHKKEELKTHTPNHVEMYTCGPTVYHFAHIGNLRSYIMEDVLEKYLRFAGYSVNRVMNITDVGHLTSDADEGEDKMLKGAKREHKSVMEIAQFYTDAFFADCQKLHIKRPDVVQPATGLIDDYIKIITKLLDTGYAYLAGGNVYFDTSKLDRYYIFNDHNEEDLAVGVREGVEEDTNKKNKNDFVLWFTKSKFEDQALKWDSPWGVGYPGWHIECSGISMKYNGEYLDLHCGGVDNAFPHHTNEIAQSESYLGHPWCPHWCHVAHLNTTDGKMSKSKGEFLTVSLLEQKGYDPLAYRFFCLQSHYRKSLVFTWENLDNAVLAYNKLLAKIANLKDEGGVDEAVRAEYRAKFSKEMDNDLNTAMGVTVLYDVLKAKTSGATKLAIIADLDEVLSLDLIAKAAALREKNAAAAAQSAGAFTVIAEDGTPDEGIENLIRQRADAKKAKNFAEADRIRDELKTRGIEVTDVPNGAKWKRI
;
A
#
# COMPACT_ATOMS: atom_id res chain seq x y z
N MET A 1 7.48 -21.05 -3.58
CA MET A 1 6.48 -20.05 -3.98
C MET A 1 6.36 -20.01 -5.49
N TYR A 2 5.12 -19.93 -6.02
CA TYR A 2 4.83 -19.71 -7.44
C TYR A 2 4.27 -18.31 -7.63
N LEU A 3 4.82 -17.54 -8.55
CA LEU A 3 4.36 -16.20 -8.93
C LEU A 3 4.07 -16.14 -10.42
N TYR A 4 3.13 -15.32 -10.82
CA TYR A 4 2.93 -15.01 -12.23
C TYR A 4 4.03 -14.11 -12.74
N ASN A 5 4.74 -14.59 -13.72
CA ASN A 5 5.82 -13.85 -14.40
C ASN A 5 5.26 -13.15 -15.63
N SER A 6 5.28 -11.82 -15.62
CA SER A 6 4.75 -11.02 -16.74
C SER A 6 5.59 -11.16 -18.02
N ALA A 7 6.87 -11.53 -17.91
CA ALA A 7 7.73 -11.70 -19.08
C ALA A 7 7.44 -13.00 -19.84
N THR A 8 6.99 -14.05 -19.16
CA THR A 8 6.66 -15.35 -19.75
C THR A 8 5.15 -15.61 -19.86
N HIS A 9 4.33 -14.75 -19.27
CA HIS A 9 2.87 -14.91 -19.13
C HIS A 9 2.44 -16.22 -18.45
N LYS A 10 3.27 -16.76 -17.57
CA LYS A 10 3.04 -18.00 -16.86
C LYS A 10 3.22 -17.84 -15.36
N LYS A 11 2.54 -18.69 -14.60
CA LYS A 11 2.84 -18.86 -13.19
C LYS A 11 4.02 -19.83 -13.05
N GLU A 12 5.11 -19.35 -12.49
CA GLU A 12 6.39 -20.05 -12.39
C GLU A 12 6.89 -20.08 -10.96
N GLU A 13 7.72 -21.07 -10.65
CA GLU A 13 8.41 -21.12 -9.37
C GLU A 13 9.43 -19.97 -9.27
N LEU A 14 9.39 -19.22 -8.19
CA LEU A 14 10.40 -18.21 -7.90
C LEU A 14 11.73 -18.92 -7.59
N LYS A 15 12.69 -18.76 -8.48
CA LYS A 15 14.06 -19.27 -8.33
C LYS A 15 14.99 -18.12 -8.05
N THR A 16 15.84 -18.26 -7.05
CA THR A 16 16.81 -17.24 -6.65
C THR A 16 18.23 -17.66 -6.95
N HIS A 17 19.08 -16.72 -7.31
CA HIS A 17 20.51 -16.96 -7.57
C HIS A 17 21.24 -17.42 -6.30
N THR A 18 20.93 -16.79 -5.17
CA THR A 18 21.44 -17.19 -3.87
C THR A 18 20.37 -17.99 -3.12
N PRO A 19 20.66 -19.22 -2.65
CA PRO A 19 19.69 -20.01 -1.92
C PRO A 19 19.12 -19.27 -0.71
N ASN A 20 17.80 -19.29 -0.55
CA ASN A 20 17.06 -18.63 0.54
C ASN A 20 17.30 -17.11 0.65
N HIS A 21 17.73 -16.48 -0.42
CA HIS A 21 17.88 -15.03 -0.50
C HIS A 21 17.23 -14.50 -1.76
N VAL A 22 16.58 -13.33 -1.68
CA VAL A 22 15.92 -12.67 -2.81
C VAL A 22 16.47 -11.26 -2.98
N GLU A 23 17.09 -10.99 -4.11
CA GLU A 23 17.36 -9.65 -4.58
C GLU A 23 16.10 -9.10 -5.24
N MET A 24 15.47 -8.10 -4.61
CA MET A 24 14.18 -7.53 -5.03
C MET A 24 14.33 -6.04 -5.32
N TYR A 25 13.87 -5.62 -6.50
CA TYR A 25 13.79 -4.21 -6.85
C TYR A 25 12.34 -3.77 -7.05
N THR A 26 12.02 -2.60 -6.54
CA THR A 26 10.68 -2.01 -6.69
C THR A 26 10.80 -0.57 -7.16
N CYS A 27 10.13 -0.20 -8.27
CA CYS A 27 10.13 1.16 -8.76
C CYS A 27 9.50 2.11 -7.73
N GLY A 28 10.25 3.16 -7.36
CA GLY A 28 9.81 4.18 -6.42
C GLY A 28 9.00 5.31 -7.06
N PRO A 29 8.54 6.28 -6.25
CA PRO A 29 7.76 7.40 -6.75
C PRO A 29 8.60 8.47 -7.42
N THR A 30 8.01 9.19 -8.37
CA THR A 30 8.50 10.49 -8.81
C THR A 30 7.96 11.56 -7.85
N VAL A 31 8.86 12.21 -7.13
CA VAL A 31 8.56 13.02 -5.93
C VAL A 31 8.30 14.51 -6.24
N TYR A 32 7.32 14.80 -7.07
CA TYR A 32 6.84 16.15 -7.40
C TYR A 32 5.42 16.45 -6.91
N HIS A 33 4.75 15.45 -6.35
CA HIS A 33 3.39 15.52 -5.82
C HIS A 33 3.15 14.36 -4.84
N PHE A 34 2.11 14.47 -4.00
CA PHE A 34 1.67 13.36 -3.15
C PHE A 34 1.37 12.11 -3.98
N ALA A 35 1.65 10.94 -3.43
CA ALA A 35 1.19 9.68 -3.99
C ALA A 35 -0.34 9.58 -3.84
N HIS A 36 -1.04 9.18 -4.90
CA HIS A 36 -2.44 8.84 -4.77
C HIS A 36 -2.61 7.37 -4.34
N ILE A 37 -3.78 7.04 -3.80
CA ILE A 37 -4.04 5.69 -3.29
C ILE A 37 -3.85 4.60 -4.34
N GLY A 38 -4.04 4.89 -5.63
CA GLY A 38 -3.77 3.96 -6.73
C GLY A 38 -2.29 3.56 -6.83
N ASN A 39 -1.35 4.51 -6.64
CA ASN A 39 0.08 4.19 -6.55
C ASN A 39 0.36 3.34 -5.31
N LEU A 40 -0.22 3.73 -4.17
CA LEU A 40 -0.01 3.06 -2.89
C LEU A 40 -0.51 1.61 -2.89
N ARG A 41 -1.48 1.25 -3.74
CA ARG A 41 -1.88 -0.15 -3.94
C ARG A 41 -0.71 -1.02 -4.41
N SER A 42 0.11 -0.54 -5.35
CA SER A 42 1.29 -1.29 -5.82
C SER A 42 2.27 -1.49 -4.66
N TYR A 43 2.58 -0.45 -3.92
CA TYR A 43 3.49 -0.53 -2.76
C TYR A 43 2.96 -1.41 -1.63
N ILE A 44 1.63 -1.47 -1.40
CA ILE A 44 1.01 -2.42 -0.47
C ILE A 44 1.26 -3.86 -0.92
N MET A 45 1.08 -4.18 -2.20
CA MET A 45 1.26 -5.54 -2.71
C MET A 45 2.72 -5.97 -2.73
N GLU A 46 3.63 -5.06 -3.07
CA GLU A 46 5.08 -5.26 -2.99
C GLU A 46 5.54 -5.51 -1.54
N ASP A 47 4.99 -4.77 -0.58
CA ASP A 47 5.24 -4.94 0.85
C ASP A 47 4.75 -6.31 1.36
N VAL A 48 3.56 -6.71 0.93
CA VAL A 48 3.03 -8.04 1.30
C VAL A 48 3.89 -9.15 0.69
N LEU A 49 4.37 -8.98 -0.55
CA LEU A 49 5.26 -9.94 -1.19
C LEU A 49 6.58 -10.06 -0.43
N GLU A 50 7.23 -8.95 -0.07
CA GLU A 50 8.45 -8.94 0.74
C GLU A 50 8.22 -9.63 2.10
N LYS A 51 7.16 -9.24 2.82
CA LYS A 51 6.83 -9.80 4.13
C LYS A 51 6.54 -11.30 4.05
N TYR A 52 5.85 -11.72 2.99
CA TYR A 52 5.56 -13.13 2.78
C TYR A 52 6.84 -13.92 2.46
N LEU A 53 7.73 -13.40 1.62
CA LEU A 53 9.02 -14.03 1.36
C LEU A 53 9.82 -14.22 2.66
N ARG A 54 9.86 -13.22 3.53
CA ARG A 54 10.49 -13.31 4.86
C ARG A 54 9.79 -14.33 5.76
N PHE A 55 8.46 -14.35 5.78
CA PHE A 55 7.65 -15.32 6.51
C PHE A 55 7.90 -16.76 6.02
N ALA A 56 8.13 -16.95 4.72
CA ALA A 56 8.49 -18.23 4.11
C ALA A 56 9.98 -18.63 4.33
N GLY A 57 10.77 -17.80 5.03
CA GLY A 57 12.15 -18.11 5.42
C GLY A 57 13.23 -17.55 4.49
N TYR A 58 12.89 -16.72 3.52
CA TYR A 58 13.87 -16.01 2.71
C TYR A 58 14.43 -14.78 3.44
N SER A 59 15.71 -14.51 3.29
CA SER A 59 16.23 -13.16 3.46
C SER A 59 15.92 -12.36 2.20
N VAL A 60 15.62 -11.08 2.34
CA VAL A 60 15.27 -10.21 1.20
C VAL A 60 16.09 -8.93 1.28
N ASN A 61 16.73 -8.55 0.18
CA ASN A 61 17.32 -7.24 -0.02
C ASN A 61 16.40 -6.45 -0.95
N ARG A 62 15.50 -5.63 -0.40
CA ARG A 62 14.60 -4.79 -1.18
C ARG A 62 15.20 -3.42 -1.43
N VAL A 63 15.41 -3.08 -2.70
CA VAL A 63 15.92 -1.80 -3.17
C VAL A 63 14.80 -1.02 -3.85
N MET A 64 14.78 0.31 -3.63
CA MET A 64 13.83 1.23 -4.26
C MET A 64 14.55 2.53 -4.65
N ASN A 65 14.27 3.06 -5.84
CA ASN A 65 14.66 4.40 -6.20
C ASN A 65 13.72 5.47 -5.64
N ILE A 66 14.20 6.69 -5.59
CA ILE A 66 13.37 7.90 -5.54
C ILE A 66 13.73 8.72 -6.78
N THR A 67 12.77 8.93 -7.68
CA THR A 67 12.98 9.76 -8.85
C THR A 67 12.85 11.24 -8.47
N ASP A 68 13.98 11.83 -8.15
CA ASP A 68 14.16 13.23 -7.76
C ASP A 68 14.78 14.09 -8.90
N VAL A 69 14.99 13.50 -10.06
CA VAL A 69 15.32 14.17 -11.32
C VAL A 69 14.02 14.56 -12.02
N GLY A 70 14.01 15.73 -12.66
CA GLY A 70 12.88 16.15 -13.48
C GLY A 70 12.81 15.32 -14.76
N HIS A 71 11.74 14.57 -14.92
CA HIS A 71 11.40 13.90 -16.16
C HIS A 71 10.24 14.59 -16.84
N LEU A 72 10.19 14.48 -18.16
CA LEU A 72 9.15 15.07 -18.99
C LEU A 72 7.77 14.46 -18.65
N THR A 73 6.70 15.20 -18.91
CA THR A 73 5.34 14.82 -18.49
C THR A 73 4.78 13.61 -19.22
N SER A 74 5.40 13.21 -20.33
CA SER A 74 5.03 11.98 -21.06
C SER A 74 6.11 10.90 -20.90
N ASP A 75 5.68 9.64 -20.87
CA ASP A 75 6.57 8.47 -20.89
C ASP A 75 7.31 8.32 -22.25
N ALA A 76 7.00 9.19 -23.22
CA ALA A 76 7.58 9.25 -24.56
C ALA A 76 8.64 10.36 -24.72
N ASP A 77 9.35 10.70 -23.65
CA ASP A 77 10.41 11.73 -23.62
C ASP A 77 9.96 13.15 -24.08
N GLU A 78 8.68 13.49 -23.84
CA GLU A 78 8.11 14.79 -24.20
C GLU A 78 7.35 15.45 -23.04
N GLY A 79 7.29 16.78 -23.04
CA GLY A 79 6.50 17.55 -22.08
C GLY A 79 7.34 18.40 -21.10
N GLU A 80 6.69 19.11 -20.18
CA GLU A 80 7.31 19.97 -19.16
C GLU A 80 7.96 19.13 -18.05
N ASP A 81 9.08 19.60 -17.48
CA ASP A 81 9.70 18.98 -16.31
C ASP A 81 8.73 18.92 -15.12
N LYS A 82 8.45 17.71 -14.66
CA LYS A 82 7.53 17.45 -13.53
C LYS A 82 8.00 18.09 -12.23
N MET A 83 9.33 18.07 -11.96
CA MET A 83 9.91 18.63 -10.74
C MET A 83 9.86 20.15 -10.74
N LEU A 84 10.18 20.76 -11.89
CA LEU A 84 10.11 22.22 -12.05
C LEU A 84 8.67 22.73 -11.92
N LYS A 85 7.70 22.00 -12.45
CA LYS A 85 6.28 22.32 -12.29
C LYS A 85 5.86 22.27 -10.83
N GLY A 86 6.32 21.28 -10.08
CA GLY A 86 6.12 21.17 -8.64
C GLY A 86 6.76 22.36 -7.89
N ALA A 87 8.01 22.68 -8.20
CA ALA A 87 8.77 23.79 -7.59
C ALA A 87 8.11 25.15 -7.82
N LYS A 88 7.68 25.45 -9.04
CA LYS A 88 6.96 26.69 -9.39
C LYS A 88 5.62 26.77 -8.62
N ARG A 89 4.86 25.66 -8.50
CA ARG A 89 3.59 25.62 -7.78
C ARG A 89 3.75 25.91 -6.29
N GLU A 90 4.80 25.37 -5.67
CA GLU A 90 5.03 25.43 -4.22
C GLU A 90 5.96 26.57 -3.81
N HIS A 91 6.51 27.35 -4.76
CA HIS A 91 7.51 28.40 -4.53
C HIS A 91 8.74 27.90 -3.76
N LYS A 92 9.24 26.71 -4.08
CA LYS A 92 10.39 26.03 -3.48
C LYS A 92 11.41 25.63 -4.54
N SER A 93 12.63 25.31 -4.12
CA SER A 93 13.61 24.69 -5.01
C SER A 93 13.20 23.26 -5.38
N VAL A 94 13.73 22.73 -6.47
CA VAL A 94 13.46 21.35 -6.92
C VAL A 94 13.87 20.33 -5.84
N MET A 95 15.01 20.55 -5.18
CA MET A 95 15.49 19.64 -4.12
C MET A 95 14.61 19.69 -2.86
N GLU A 96 14.13 20.87 -2.47
CA GLU A 96 13.18 21.00 -1.35
C GLU A 96 11.86 20.31 -1.65
N ILE A 97 11.37 20.37 -2.90
CA ILE A 97 10.18 19.66 -3.35
C ILE A 97 10.42 18.14 -3.31
N ALA A 98 11.56 17.66 -3.83
CA ALA A 98 11.92 16.26 -3.82
C ALA A 98 11.94 15.71 -2.38
N GLN A 99 12.61 16.40 -1.47
CA GLN A 99 12.67 16.00 -0.06
C GLN A 99 11.29 16.00 0.59
N PHE A 100 10.52 17.08 0.42
CA PHE A 100 9.17 17.19 1.00
C PHE A 100 8.24 16.04 0.57
N TYR A 101 8.17 15.72 -0.73
CA TYR A 101 7.30 14.67 -1.20
C TYR A 101 7.87 13.26 -0.94
N THR A 102 9.17 13.10 -0.81
CA THR A 102 9.79 11.88 -0.32
C THR A 102 9.36 11.59 1.12
N ASP A 103 9.43 12.58 2.00
CA ASP A 103 9.02 12.46 3.39
C ASP A 103 7.52 12.18 3.50
N ALA A 104 6.70 12.89 2.72
CA ALA A 104 5.26 12.67 2.65
C ALA A 104 4.92 11.24 2.16
N PHE A 105 5.61 10.73 1.16
CA PHE A 105 5.44 9.36 0.66
C PHE A 105 5.74 8.33 1.75
N PHE A 106 6.85 8.46 2.46
CA PHE A 106 7.18 7.51 3.53
C PHE A 106 6.27 7.67 4.77
N ALA A 107 5.76 8.86 5.05
CA ALA A 107 4.74 9.05 6.07
C ALA A 107 3.44 8.32 5.71
N ASP A 108 2.99 8.39 4.47
CA ASP A 108 1.83 7.63 3.99
C ASP A 108 2.08 6.11 3.99
N CYS A 109 3.29 5.66 3.61
CA CYS A 109 3.72 4.26 3.73
C CYS A 109 3.64 3.76 5.17
N GLN A 110 4.09 4.56 6.15
CA GLN A 110 4.03 4.21 7.56
C GLN A 110 2.58 4.03 8.05
N LYS A 111 1.67 4.92 7.66
CA LYS A 111 0.23 4.82 7.99
C LYS A 111 -0.43 3.58 7.41
N LEU A 112 0.06 3.12 6.26
CA LEU A 112 -0.38 1.91 5.58
C LEU A 112 0.40 0.66 6.00
N HIS A 113 1.29 0.75 7.00
CA HIS A 113 2.18 -0.32 7.46
C HIS A 113 3.03 -0.94 6.33
N ILE A 114 3.40 -0.13 5.35
CA ILE A 114 4.36 -0.51 4.30
C ILE A 114 5.77 -0.36 4.87
N LYS A 115 6.52 -1.46 4.90
CA LYS A 115 7.92 -1.48 5.36
C LYS A 115 8.76 -0.60 4.44
N ARG A 116 9.63 0.24 5.03
CA ARG A 116 10.63 0.95 4.24
C ARG A 116 11.58 -0.06 3.61
N PRO A 117 11.93 0.04 2.31
CA PRO A 117 12.91 -0.81 1.67
C PRO A 117 14.26 -0.78 2.39
N ASP A 118 15.04 -1.86 2.26
CA ASP A 118 16.35 -1.98 2.91
C ASP A 118 17.33 -0.93 2.36
N VAL A 119 17.20 -0.61 1.07
CA VAL A 119 17.91 0.50 0.41
C VAL A 119 16.90 1.39 -0.30
N VAL A 120 17.02 2.70 -0.04
CA VAL A 120 16.26 3.75 -0.76
C VAL A 120 17.27 4.73 -1.33
N GLN A 121 17.34 4.83 -2.67
CA GLN A 121 18.34 5.63 -3.36
C GLN A 121 17.69 6.71 -4.22
N PRO A 122 17.95 8.01 -3.94
CA PRO A 122 17.62 9.07 -4.87
C PRO A 122 18.42 8.97 -6.17
N ALA A 123 17.76 9.18 -7.29
CA ALA A 123 18.36 9.06 -8.63
C ALA A 123 19.53 10.02 -8.83
N THR A 124 19.44 11.24 -8.31
CA THR A 124 20.51 12.25 -8.37
C THR A 124 21.83 11.81 -7.72
N GLY A 125 21.79 10.81 -6.84
CA GLY A 125 22.97 10.30 -6.14
C GLY A 125 23.87 9.37 -6.98
N LEU A 126 23.47 8.97 -8.21
CA LEU A 126 24.18 7.97 -9.02
C LEU A 126 24.54 8.44 -10.44
N ILE A 127 24.68 9.71 -10.67
CA ILE A 127 24.97 10.30 -11.99
C ILE A 127 26.21 9.68 -12.62
N ASP A 128 27.30 9.53 -11.88
CA ASP A 128 28.54 8.94 -12.37
C ASP A 128 28.38 7.45 -12.77
N ASP A 129 27.52 6.72 -12.07
CA ASP A 129 27.24 5.32 -12.41
C ASP A 129 26.42 5.23 -13.70
N TYR A 130 25.46 6.14 -13.92
CA TYR A 130 24.72 6.21 -15.18
C TYR A 130 25.65 6.55 -16.36
N ILE A 131 26.56 7.52 -16.18
CA ILE A 131 27.55 7.88 -17.21
C ILE A 131 28.42 6.65 -17.57
N LYS A 132 28.85 5.86 -16.59
CA LYS A 132 29.61 4.61 -16.85
C LYS A 132 28.81 3.61 -17.68
N ILE A 133 27.55 3.39 -17.30
CA ILE A 133 26.67 2.44 -18.02
C ILE A 133 26.49 2.92 -19.47
N ILE A 134 26.14 4.18 -19.67
CA ILE A 134 25.93 4.77 -20.99
C ILE A 134 27.20 4.71 -21.84
N THR A 135 28.37 5.01 -21.25
CA THR A 135 29.64 4.91 -21.94
C THR A 135 29.89 3.49 -22.46
N LYS A 136 29.68 2.47 -21.62
CA LYS A 136 29.83 1.06 -22.07
C LYS A 136 28.84 0.71 -23.16
N LEU A 137 27.57 1.18 -23.08
CA LEU A 137 26.56 0.94 -24.14
C LEU A 137 26.98 1.59 -25.49
N LEU A 138 27.61 2.77 -25.45
CA LEU A 138 28.18 3.43 -26.64
C LEU A 138 29.36 2.61 -27.19
N ASP A 139 30.30 2.20 -26.34
CA ASP A 139 31.49 1.44 -26.73
C ASP A 139 31.14 0.06 -27.34
N THR A 140 30.04 -0.54 -26.86
CA THR A 140 29.56 -1.84 -27.36
C THR A 140 28.59 -1.74 -28.51
N GLY A 141 28.23 -0.51 -28.95
CA GLY A 141 27.39 -0.25 -30.09
C GLY A 141 25.89 -0.41 -29.87
N TYR A 142 25.44 -0.52 -28.59
CA TYR A 142 24.01 -0.49 -28.23
C TYR A 142 23.45 0.90 -28.09
N ALA A 143 24.30 1.94 -28.05
CA ALA A 143 23.88 3.32 -27.99
C ALA A 143 24.56 4.15 -29.10
N TYR A 144 23.98 5.32 -29.39
CA TYR A 144 24.53 6.25 -30.38
C TYR A 144 24.21 7.70 -30.02
N LEU A 145 25.00 8.62 -30.58
CA LEU A 145 24.83 10.08 -30.47
C LEU A 145 24.06 10.61 -31.68
N ALA A 146 23.01 11.35 -31.45
CA ALA A 146 22.28 12.08 -32.48
C ALA A 146 21.62 13.35 -31.91
N GLY A 147 21.59 14.43 -32.66
CA GLY A 147 20.98 15.71 -32.24
C GLY A 147 21.54 16.33 -30.96
N GLY A 148 22.64 15.78 -30.43
CA GLY A 148 23.24 16.15 -29.15
C GLY A 148 22.88 15.22 -27.99
N ASN A 149 21.90 14.34 -28.13
CA ASN A 149 21.47 13.37 -27.12
C ASN A 149 22.11 11.99 -27.34
N VAL A 150 22.13 11.18 -26.29
CA VAL A 150 22.51 9.76 -26.38
C VAL A 150 21.26 8.90 -26.37
N TYR A 151 21.11 8.06 -27.38
CA TYR A 151 19.97 7.15 -27.54
C TYR A 151 20.41 5.70 -27.45
N PHE A 152 19.52 4.85 -26.91
CA PHE A 152 19.63 3.40 -27.03
C PHE A 152 19.10 2.96 -28.40
N ASP A 153 19.85 2.10 -29.09
CA ASP A 153 19.51 1.53 -30.39
C ASP A 153 18.76 0.20 -30.20
N THR A 154 17.42 0.25 -30.23
CA THR A 154 16.58 -0.93 -30.03
C THR A 154 16.69 -1.96 -31.13
N SER A 155 17.19 -1.59 -32.33
CA SER A 155 17.44 -2.52 -33.46
C SER A 155 18.57 -3.51 -33.19
N LYS A 156 19.35 -3.31 -32.11
CA LYS A 156 20.43 -4.21 -31.70
C LYS A 156 19.97 -5.38 -30.85
N LEU A 157 18.70 -5.37 -30.43
CA LEU A 157 18.11 -6.41 -29.61
C LEU A 157 17.42 -7.45 -30.49
N ASP A 158 17.61 -8.73 -30.16
CA ASP A 158 16.89 -9.83 -30.81
C ASP A 158 15.38 -9.76 -30.51
N ARG A 159 15.03 -9.29 -29.31
CA ARG A 159 13.64 -9.10 -28.86
C ARG A 159 13.55 -7.87 -27.96
N TYR A 160 12.75 -6.88 -28.37
CA TYR A 160 12.50 -5.68 -27.57
C TYR A 160 11.20 -5.78 -26.75
N TYR A 161 10.09 -6.20 -27.36
CA TYR A 161 8.79 -6.32 -26.68
C TYR A 161 8.73 -7.59 -25.85
N ILE A 162 9.06 -7.46 -24.56
CA ILE A 162 9.12 -8.60 -23.63
C ILE A 162 7.75 -8.92 -23.03
N PHE A 163 7.00 -7.89 -22.62
CA PHE A 163 5.77 -8.05 -21.84
C PHE A 163 4.49 -8.10 -22.70
N ASN A 164 4.57 -7.76 -23.97
CA ASN A 164 3.42 -7.70 -24.87
C ASN A 164 3.65 -8.61 -26.08
N ASP A 165 2.64 -9.44 -26.40
CA ASP A 165 2.62 -10.20 -27.66
C ASP A 165 2.21 -9.32 -28.88
N HIS A 166 2.15 -7.99 -28.68
CA HIS A 166 1.69 -7.04 -29.69
C HIS A 166 2.76 -6.80 -30.76
N ASN A 167 2.32 -6.84 -32.03
CA ASN A 167 3.09 -6.36 -33.19
C ASN A 167 3.23 -4.83 -33.09
N GLU A 168 4.23 -4.27 -33.76
CA GLU A 168 4.48 -2.82 -33.83
C GLU A 168 3.24 -1.99 -34.21
N GLU A 169 2.30 -2.57 -34.99
CA GLU A 169 1.04 -1.94 -35.38
C GLU A 169 0.05 -1.73 -34.27
N ASP A 170 -0.01 -2.65 -33.28
CA ASP A 170 -0.92 -2.52 -32.14
C ASP A 170 -0.47 -1.45 -31.12
N LEU A 171 0.84 -1.18 -31.07
CA LEU A 171 1.42 -0.13 -30.23
C LEU A 171 1.28 1.27 -30.83
N ALA A 172 1.08 1.38 -32.14
CA ALA A 172 0.76 2.63 -32.81
C ALA A 172 -0.60 3.21 -32.36
N VAL A 173 -1.52 2.36 -31.90
CA VAL A 173 -2.82 2.77 -31.32
C VAL A 173 -2.67 3.38 -29.91
N GLY A 174 -1.58 3.08 -29.19
CA GLY A 174 -1.25 3.65 -27.86
C GLY A 174 -0.45 4.96 -27.92
N VAL A 175 -0.02 5.39 -29.09
CA VAL A 175 0.65 6.68 -29.26
C VAL A 175 -0.40 7.78 -29.09
N ARG A 176 -0.28 8.57 -28.02
CA ARG A 176 -1.16 9.72 -27.77
C ARG A 176 -1.14 10.64 -28.98
N GLU A 177 -2.33 11.02 -29.47
CA GLU A 177 -2.46 12.09 -30.47
C GLU A 177 -1.70 13.34 -29.99
N GLY A 178 -0.76 13.83 -30.78
CA GLY A 178 0.01 15.05 -30.49
C GLY A 178 1.48 14.86 -30.11
N VAL A 179 2.01 13.64 -30.11
CA VAL A 179 3.45 13.38 -29.93
C VAL A 179 4.18 13.66 -31.26
N GLU A 180 5.01 14.70 -31.27
CA GLU A 180 5.88 14.97 -32.42
C GLU A 180 7.01 13.93 -32.50
N GLU A 181 7.23 13.37 -33.66
CA GLU A 181 8.25 12.37 -33.89
C GLU A 181 9.66 12.96 -33.73
N ASP A 182 10.49 12.37 -32.87
CA ASP A 182 11.89 12.77 -32.74
C ASP A 182 12.71 12.27 -33.90
N THR A 183 12.97 13.16 -34.85
CA THR A 183 13.71 12.87 -36.11
C THR A 183 15.17 12.48 -35.90
N ASN A 184 15.72 12.59 -34.69
CA ASN A 184 17.08 12.15 -34.35
C ASN A 184 17.14 10.64 -34.06
N LYS A 185 16.01 10.00 -33.78
CA LYS A 185 15.95 8.54 -33.53
C LYS A 185 16.19 7.77 -34.82
N LYS A 186 17.02 6.73 -34.76
CA LYS A 186 17.21 5.78 -35.87
C LYS A 186 15.98 4.88 -36.05
N ASN A 187 15.40 4.45 -34.92
CA ASN A 187 14.22 3.59 -34.88
C ASN A 187 13.16 4.25 -33.98
N LYS A 188 11.90 4.05 -34.28
CA LYS A 188 10.77 4.63 -33.56
C LYS A 188 10.81 4.33 -32.04
N ASN A 189 11.26 3.15 -31.67
CA ASN A 189 11.30 2.67 -30.29
C ASN A 189 12.58 3.05 -29.52
N ASP A 190 13.56 3.69 -30.19
CA ASP A 190 14.75 4.17 -29.52
C ASP A 190 14.37 5.17 -28.44
N PHE A 191 15.09 5.15 -27.35
CA PHE A 191 14.82 6.00 -26.20
C PHE A 191 16.10 6.69 -25.70
N VAL A 192 15.90 7.83 -25.03
CA VAL A 192 17.03 8.66 -24.61
C VAL A 192 17.65 8.10 -23.34
N LEU A 193 18.98 7.95 -23.34
CA LEU A 193 19.80 7.58 -22.20
C LEU A 193 20.35 8.84 -21.49
N TRP A 194 20.69 9.88 -22.26
CA TRP A 194 21.20 11.15 -21.75
C TRP A 194 20.73 12.31 -22.60
N PHE A 195 20.07 13.28 -21.98
CA PHE A 195 19.62 14.50 -22.63
C PHE A 195 20.67 15.60 -22.48
N THR A 196 21.21 16.14 -23.59
CA THR A 196 21.95 17.41 -23.60
C THR A 196 21.13 18.52 -24.23
N LYS A 197 20.18 18.15 -25.11
CA LYS A 197 19.21 19.06 -25.73
C LYS A 197 17.82 18.48 -25.54
N SER A 198 16.93 19.24 -24.96
CA SER A 198 15.51 18.95 -24.94
C SER A 198 14.75 20.13 -25.56
N LYS A 199 13.55 19.89 -26.06
CA LYS A 199 12.63 20.95 -26.53
C LYS A 199 12.31 21.96 -25.40
N PHE A 200 12.57 21.58 -24.15
CA PHE A 200 12.33 22.36 -22.95
C PHE A 200 13.67 22.72 -22.32
N GLU A 201 14.11 23.95 -22.51
CA GLU A 201 15.39 24.47 -21.98
C GLU A 201 15.41 24.56 -20.46
N ASP A 202 14.26 24.43 -19.80
CA ASP A 202 14.00 24.72 -18.38
C ASP A 202 14.31 23.56 -17.42
N GLN A 203 15.06 22.51 -17.83
CA GLN A 203 15.45 21.45 -16.91
C GLN A 203 16.26 22.02 -15.75
N ALA A 204 15.76 21.83 -14.50
CA ALA A 204 16.32 22.46 -13.31
C ALA A 204 17.66 21.85 -12.88
N LEU A 205 17.86 20.55 -13.07
CA LEU A 205 19.05 19.82 -12.65
C LEU A 205 19.78 19.27 -13.87
N LYS A 206 21.06 19.65 -14.00
CA LYS A 206 21.95 19.21 -15.10
C LYS A 206 23.33 18.91 -14.52
N TRP A 207 24.01 17.97 -15.15
CA TRP A 207 25.35 17.52 -14.77
C TRP A 207 26.27 17.48 -15.98
N ASP A 208 27.57 17.61 -15.74
CA ASP A 208 28.59 17.41 -16.74
C ASP A 208 28.64 15.96 -17.15
N SER A 209 28.82 15.71 -18.45
CA SER A 209 29.04 14.38 -19.01
C SER A 209 30.02 14.43 -20.19
N PRO A 210 30.57 13.29 -20.66
CA PRO A 210 31.40 13.24 -21.87
C PRO A 210 30.68 13.74 -23.13
N TRP A 211 29.38 13.81 -23.10
CA TRP A 211 28.54 14.19 -24.27
C TRP A 211 28.02 15.64 -24.16
N GLY A 212 28.29 16.30 -23.06
CA GLY A 212 27.88 17.66 -22.73
C GLY A 212 27.08 17.76 -21.45
N VAL A 213 26.76 18.99 -21.03
CA VAL A 213 25.93 19.25 -19.84
C VAL A 213 24.50 18.78 -20.12
N GLY A 214 23.97 17.94 -19.23
CA GLY A 214 22.66 17.35 -19.43
C GLY A 214 22.14 16.56 -18.22
N TYR A 215 21.20 15.67 -18.46
CA TYR A 215 20.57 14.84 -17.41
C TYR A 215 20.22 13.44 -17.93
N PRO A 216 20.12 12.43 -17.04
CA PRO A 216 19.80 11.06 -17.44
C PRO A 216 18.39 10.92 -17.98
N GLY A 217 18.17 9.96 -18.87
CA GLY A 217 16.84 9.44 -19.20
C GLY A 217 16.20 8.74 -18.01
N TRP A 218 14.89 8.58 -18.03
CA TRP A 218 14.15 8.04 -16.88
C TRP A 218 14.49 6.57 -16.56
N HIS A 219 14.72 5.76 -17.59
CA HIS A 219 14.87 4.31 -17.43
C HIS A 219 16.25 3.89 -16.89
N ILE A 220 17.28 4.71 -17.11
CA ILE A 220 18.65 4.39 -16.65
C ILE A 220 18.79 4.48 -15.12
N GLU A 221 17.91 5.23 -14.46
CA GLU A 221 17.91 5.35 -13.00
C GLU A 221 17.70 4.00 -12.33
N CYS A 222 16.60 3.31 -12.68
CA CYS A 222 16.25 2.03 -12.10
C CYS A 222 17.29 0.94 -12.46
N SER A 223 17.76 0.91 -13.70
CA SER A 223 18.83 -0.01 -14.10
C SER A 223 20.11 0.22 -13.29
N GLY A 224 20.56 1.46 -13.16
CA GLY A 224 21.78 1.79 -12.42
C GLY A 224 21.69 1.54 -10.94
N ILE A 225 20.57 1.93 -10.30
CA ILE A 225 20.34 1.75 -8.88
C ILE A 225 20.22 0.25 -8.54
N SER A 226 19.46 -0.50 -9.32
CA SER A 226 19.30 -1.92 -9.11
C SER A 226 20.64 -2.66 -9.26
N MET A 227 21.37 -2.46 -10.35
CA MET A 227 22.68 -3.10 -10.53
C MET A 227 23.69 -2.75 -9.44
N LYS A 228 23.63 -1.53 -8.88
CA LYS A 228 24.53 -1.12 -7.80
C LYS A 228 24.23 -1.80 -6.47
N TYR A 229 22.98 -1.96 -6.11
CA TYR A 229 22.58 -2.41 -4.76
C TYR A 229 22.04 -3.83 -4.71
N ASN A 230 21.51 -4.37 -5.82
CA ASN A 230 21.12 -5.78 -5.94
C ASN A 230 22.16 -6.61 -6.73
N GLY A 231 23.14 -5.96 -7.38
CA GLY A 231 24.17 -6.66 -8.16
C GLY A 231 23.72 -6.98 -9.59
N GLU A 232 24.52 -7.83 -10.24
CA GLU A 232 24.34 -8.19 -11.66
C GLU A 232 23.20 -9.17 -11.91
N TYR A 233 22.70 -9.82 -10.85
CA TYR A 233 21.64 -10.83 -10.90
C TYR A 233 20.52 -10.44 -9.95
N LEU A 234 19.50 -9.80 -10.52
CA LEU A 234 18.27 -9.49 -9.81
C LEU A 234 17.35 -10.71 -9.86
N ASP A 235 16.71 -11.08 -8.75
CA ASP A 235 15.79 -12.22 -8.73
C ASP A 235 14.36 -11.82 -9.09
N LEU A 236 13.93 -10.64 -8.62
CA LEU A 236 12.53 -10.21 -8.72
C LEU A 236 12.43 -8.69 -8.90
N HIS A 237 11.74 -8.26 -9.95
CA HIS A 237 11.42 -6.85 -10.20
C HIS A 237 9.92 -6.61 -10.15
N CYS A 238 9.49 -5.60 -9.40
CA CYS A 238 8.08 -5.27 -9.20
C CYS A 238 7.74 -3.84 -9.62
N GLY A 239 6.49 -3.63 -10.04
CA GLY A 239 5.92 -2.32 -10.33
C GLY A 239 4.45 -2.38 -10.70
N GLY A 240 3.86 -1.26 -11.14
CA GLY A 240 2.53 -1.24 -11.74
C GLY A 240 2.52 -1.81 -13.16
N VAL A 241 1.35 -2.23 -13.65
CA VAL A 241 1.25 -2.75 -15.04
C VAL A 241 1.66 -1.69 -16.09
N ASP A 242 1.55 -0.42 -15.79
CA ASP A 242 1.98 0.69 -16.64
C ASP A 242 3.51 0.81 -16.72
N ASN A 243 4.25 0.24 -15.80
CA ASN A 243 5.71 0.16 -15.88
C ASN A 243 6.19 -0.90 -16.88
N ALA A 244 5.38 -1.91 -17.21
CA ALA A 244 5.80 -2.99 -18.09
C ALA A 244 6.33 -2.45 -19.45
N PHE A 245 5.60 -1.47 -20.02
CA PHE A 245 6.02 -0.77 -21.23
C PHE A 245 5.72 0.74 -21.12
N PRO A 246 6.69 1.60 -21.46
CA PRO A 246 8.04 1.27 -21.95
C PRO A 246 9.08 1.04 -20.84
N HIS A 247 8.78 1.36 -19.56
CA HIS A 247 9.78 1.52 -18.50
C HIS A 247 10.61 0.25 -18.25
N HIS A 248 10.00 -0.84 -17.80
CA HIS A 248 10.71 -2.10 -17.53
C HIS A 248 11.28 -2.74 -18.79
N THR A 249 10.62 -2.59 -19.95
CA THR A 249 11.16 -3.01 -21.24
C THR A 249 12.49 -2.32 -21.54
N ASN A 250 12.58 -1.01 -21.28
CA ASN A 250 13.80 -0.24 -21.48
C ASN A 250 14.86 -0.56 -20.42
N GLU A 251 14.47 -0.87 -19.20
CA GLU A 251 15.41 -1.35 -18.17
C GLU A 251 16.07 -2.68 -18.57
N ILE A 252 15.29 -3.64 -19.08
CA ILE A 252 15.81 -4.91 -19.61
C ILE A 252 16.82 -4.62 -20.73
N ALA A 253 16.43 -3.79 -21.70
CA ALA A 253 17.30 -3.42 -22.82
C ALA A 253 18.64 -2.85 -22.33
N GLN A 254 18.63 -1.91 -21.40
CA GLN A 254 19.83 -1.28 -20.85
C GLN A 254 20.68 -2.26 -20.04
N SER A 255 20.05 -2.96 -19.10
CA SER A 255 20.74 -3.80 -18.12
C SER A 255 21.37 -5.02 -18.80
N GLU A 256 20.64 -5.74 -19.64
CA GLU A 256 21.15 -6.95 -20.30
C GLU A 256 22.23 -6.62 -21.35
N SER A 257 22.06 -5.50 -22.10
CA SER A 257 23.10 -5.03 -23.04
C SER A 257 24.37 -4.57 -22.30
N TYR A 258 24.24 -3.96 -21.13
CA TYR A 258 25.37 -3.56 -20.30
C TYR A 258 26.08 -4.78 -19.68
N LEU A 259 25.33 -5.73 -19.13
CA LEU A 259 25.86 -6.90 -18.43
C LEU A 259 26.39 -7.97 -19.42
N GLY A 260 25.71 -8.14 -20.55
CA GLY A 260 26.01 -9.20 -21.53
C GLY A 260 25.38 -10.55 -21.17
N HIS A 261 24.43 -10.57 -20.24
CA HIS A 261 23.66 -11.75 -19.82
C HIS A 261 22.26 -11.35 -19.34
N PRO A 262 21.29 -12.30 -19.22
CA PRO A 262 19.97 -12.02 -18.65
C PRO A 262 20.10 -11.46 -17.24
N TRP A 263 19.32 -10.41 -16.93
CA TRP A 263 19.43 -9.64 -15.70
C TRP A 263 18.41 -10.07 -14.65
N CYS A 264 17.13 -10.03 -14.96
CA CYS A 264 16.05 -10.32 -14.05
C CYS A 264 15.11 -11.40 -14.61
N PRO A 265 15.04 -12.59 -14.00
CA PRO A 265 14.21 -13.68 -14.51
C PRO A 265 12.72 -13.52 -14.17
N HIS A 266 12.34 -12.74 -13.14
CA HIS A 266 10.95 -12.70 -12.67
C HIS A 266 10.41 -11.29 -12.53
N TRP A 267 9.29 -11.01 -13.21
CA TRP A 267 8.65 -9.70 -13.29
C TRP A 267 7.23 -9.75 -12.74
N CYS A 268 6.96 -8.94 -11.71
CA CYS A 268 5.68 -8.89 -11.03
C CYS A 268 5.01 -7.53 -11.25
N HIS A 269 3.82 -7.51 -11.86
CA HIS A 269 3.08 -6.28 -12.12
C HIS A 269 1.74 -6.24 -11.40
N VAL A 270 1.50 -5.15 -10.68
CA VAL A 270 0.24 -4.91 -9.96
C VAL A 270 -0.74 -4.16 -10.86
N ALA A 271 -1.95 -4.71 -11.01
CA ALA A 271 -2.99 -4.10 -11.83
C ALA A 271 -3.51 -2.78 -11.22
N HIS A 272 -4.07 -1.92 -12.07
CA HIS A 272 -4.55 -0.60 -11.69
C HIS A 272 -5.64 -0.62 -10.60
N LEU A 273 -5.63 0.45 -9.80
CA LEU A 273 -6.80 0.91 -9.08
C LEU A 273 -7.56 1.89 -9.99
N ASN A 274 -8.76 1.53 -10.38
CA ASN A 274 -9.62 2.35 -11.24
C ASN A 274 -10.67 3.08 -10.39
N THR A 275 -11.18 4.19 -10.91
CA THR A 275 -12.45 4.77 -10.46
C THR A 275 -13.57 4.35 -11.41
N THR A 276 -14.83 4.67 -11.11
CA THR A 276 -15.96 4.42 -12.02
C THR A 276 -15.76 5.03 -13.41
N ASP A 277 -14.99 6.11 -13.50
CA ASP A 277 -14.70 6.85 -14.73
C ASP A 277 -13.41 6.39 -15.42
N GLY A 278 -12.83 5.25 -15.01
CA GLY A 278 -11.62 4.66 -15.56
C GLY A 278 -10.38 4.81 -14.67
N LYS A 279 -9.18 4.84 -15.27
CA LYS A 279 -7.91 4.98 -14.55
C LYS A 279 -7.89 6.27 -13.71
N MET A 280 -7.52 6.15 -12.43
CA MET A 280 -7.34 7.30 -11.55
C MET A 280 -6.23 8.19 -12.11
N SER A 281 -6.53 9.46 -12.33
CA SER A 281 -5.56 10.43 -12.83
C SER A 281 -5.66 11.75 -12.08
N LYS A 282 -4.54 12.47 -11.99
CA LYS A 282 -4.44 13.78 -11.30
C LYS A 282 -5.34 14.88 -11.90
N SER A 283 -5.84 14.70 -13.10
CA SER A 283 -6.63 15.69 -13.85
C SER A 283 -8.14 15.46 -13.80
N LYS A 284 -8.61 14.33 -13.24
CA LYS A 284 -10.02 13.95 -13.23
C LYS A 284 -10.49 13.71 -11.79
N GLY A 285 -11.22 14.67 -11.23
CA GLY A 285 -11.91 14.53 -9.94
C GLY A 285 -11.05 14.80 -8.69
N GLU A 286 -11.52 14.33 -7.54
CA GLU A 286 -10.86 14.50 -6.24
C GLU A 286 -9.54 13.70 -6.20
N PHE A 287 -8.44 14.36 -5.80
CA PHE A 287 -7.13 13.70 -5.72
C PHE A 287 -7.04 12.84 -4.46
N LEU A 288 -7.27 11.55 -4.61
CA LEU A 288 -7.41 10.58 -3.54
C LEU A 288 -6.04 10.25 -2.91
N THR A 289 -5.77 10.81 -1.73
CA THR A 289 -4.57 10.56 -0.92
C THR A 289 -4.91 9.88 0.40
N VAL A 290 -3.91 9.36 1.11
CA VAL A 290 -4.10 8.85 2.49
C VAL A 290 -4.62 9.95 3.40
N SER A 291 -4.09 11.16 3.30
CA SER A 291 -4.55 12.31 4.09
C SER A 291 -6.03 12.61 3.86
N LEU A 292 -6.54 12.47 2.63
CA LEU A 292 -7.95 12.65 2.34
C LEU A 292 -8.79 11.54 2.98
N LEU A 293 -8.33 10.28 2.98
CA LEU A 293 -9.02 9.20 3.68
C LEU A 293 -9.14 9.51 5.17
N GLU A 294 -8.06 9.96 5.81
CA GLU A 294 -8.04 10.35 7.23
C GLU A 294 -8.98 11.53 7.51
N GLN A 295 -8.98 12.57 6.67
CA GLN A 295 -9.89 13.72 6.79
C GLN A 295 -11.38 13.32 6.71
N LYS A 296 -11.68 12.29 5.93
CA LYS A 296 -13.04 11.71 5.84
C LYS A 296 -13.32 10.70 6.97
N GLY A 297 -12.39 10.49 7.90
CA GLY A 297 -12.56 9.60 9.06
C GLY A 297 -12.24 8.13 8.80
N TYR A 298 -11.62 7.81 7.68
CA TYR A 298 -11.20 6.44 7.36
C TYR A 298 -9.85 6.10 8.01
N ASP A 299 -9.77 4.91 8.58
CA ASP A 299 -8.50 4.32 9.01
C ASP A 299 -7.69 3.89 7.76
N PRO A 300 -6.42 4.32 7.59
CA PRO A 300 -5.59 3.90 6.48
C PRO A 300 -5.46 2.38 6.34
N LEU A 301 -5.47 1.63 7.45
CA LEU A 301 -5.42 0.17 7.41
C LEU A 301 -6.69 -0.48 6.88
N ALA A 302 -7.84 0.20 6.95
CA ALA A 302 -9.04 -0.25 6.26
C ALA A 302 -8.88 -0.15 4.73
N TYR A 303 -8.15 0.84 4.22
CA TYR A 303 -7.77 0.91 2.81
C TYR A 303 -6.77 -0.20 2.45
N ARG A 304 -5.77 -0.47 3.30
CA ARG A 304 -4.90 -1.64 3.11
C ARG A 304 -5.71 -2.92 3.04
N PHE A 305 -6.65 -3.13 3.95
CA PHE A 305 -7.55 -4.28 3.96
C PHE A 305 -8.39 -4.37 2.66
N PHE A 306 -8.92 -3.23 2.18
CA PHE A 306 -9.63 -3.15 0.90
C PHE A 306 -8.76 -3.66 -0.26
N CYS A 307 -7.49 -3.27 -0.33
CA CYS A 307 -6.56 -3.75 -1.35
C CYS A 307 -6.32 -5.27 -1.25
N LEU A 308 -6.17 -5.81 -0.03
CA LEU A 308 -5.87 -7.23 0.19
C LEU A 308 -7.03 -8.16 -0.15
N GLN A 309 -8.25 -7.66 -0.23
CA GLN A 309 -9.43 -8.44 -0.61
C GLN A 309 -9.48 -8.76 -2.11
N SER A 310 -8.60 -8.20 -2.91
CA SER A 310 -8.51 -8.45 -4.35
C SER A 310 -7.12 -8.98 -4.71
N HIS A 311 -7.07 -9.92 -5.67
CA HIS A 311 -5.81 -10.39 -6.21
C HIS A 311 -5.05 -9.24 -6.91
N TYR A 312 -3.73 -9.15 -6.74
CA TYR A 312 -2.91 -8.04 -7.25
C TYR A 312 -2.97 -7.87 -8.77
N ARG A 313 -3.15 -8.96 -9.54
CA ARG A 313 -3.28 -8.94 -11.00
C ARG A 313 -4.68 -8.54 -11.51
N LYS A 314 -5.66 -8.39 -10.64
CA LYS A 314 -7.00 -7.93 -11.02
C LYS A 314 -7.11 -6.43 -10.80
N SER A 315 -7.67 -5.72 -11.78
CA SER A 315 -8.07 -4.34 -11.57
C SER A 315 -9.04 -4.22 -10.40
N LEU A 316 -8.84 -3.24 -9.55
CA LEU A 316 -9.68 -2.96 -8.40
C LEU A 316 -10.40 -1.64 -8.64
N VAL A 317 -11.70 -1.60 -8.43
CA VAL A 317 -12.49 -0.38 -8.59
C VAL A 317 -12.69 0.28 -7.24
N PHE A 318 -12.17 1.49 -7.09
CA PHE A 318 -12.38 2.33 -5.93
C PHE A 318 -13.69 3.12 -6.08
N THR A 319 -14.54 2.99 -5.10
CA THR A 319 -15.64 3.90 -4.80
C THR A 319 -15.68 4.09 -3.29
N TRP A 320 -16.26 5.17 -2.82
CA TRP A 320 -16.47 5.37 -1.38
C TRP A 320 -17.32 4.25 -0.77
N GLU A 321 -18.33 3.77 -1.49
CA GLU A 321 -19.16 2.64 -1.07
C GLU A 321 -18.34 1.33 -0.93
N ASN A 322 -17.45 1.04 -1.87
CA ASN A 322 -16.57 -0.14 -1.77
C ASN A 322 -15.61 -0.04 -0.58
N LEU A 323 -15.10 1.16 -0.31
CA LEU A 323 -14.28 1.40 0.87
C LEU A 323 -15.09 1.25 2.15
N ASP A 324 -16.32 1.79 2.22
CA ASP A 324 -17.22 1.64 3.37
C ASP A 324 -17.51 0.16 3.67
N ASN A 325 -17.74 -0.64 2.64
CA ASN A 325 -17.91 -2.10 2.78
C ASN A 325 -16.67 -2.78 3.36
N ALA A 326 -15.47 -2.37 2.93
CA ALA A 326 -14.21 -2.87 3.48
C ALA A 326 -14.00 -2.43 4.94
N VAL A 327 -14.34 -1.19 5.29
CA VAL A 327 -14.31 -0.67 6.67
C VAL A 327 -15.24 -1.48 7.57
N LEU A 328 -16.47 -1.74 7.12
CA LEU A 328 -17.42 -2.58 7.87
C LEU A 328 -16.89 -4.00 8.09
N ALA A 329 -16.29 -4.59 7.06
CA ALA A 329 -15.70 -5.94 7.17
C ALA A 329 -14.49 -5.97 8.10
N TYR A 330 -13.60 -4.99 8.01
CA TYR A 330 -12.44 -4.82 8.87
C TYR A 330 -12.85 -4.64 10.34
N ASN A 331 -13.79 -3.73 10.62
CA ASN A 331 -14.30 -3.51 11.97
C ASN A 331 -15.01 -4.75 12.56
N LYS A 332 -15.74 -5.51 11.74
CA LYS A 332 -16.33 -6.80 12.16
C LYS A 332 -15.24 -7.83 12.48
N LEU A 333 -14.15 -7.85 11.72
CA LEU A 333 -13.01 -8.72 12.01
C LEU A 333 -12.38 -8.36 13.35
N LEU A 334 -12.06 -7.08 13.57
CA LEU A 334 -11.52 -6.57 14.85
C LEU A 334 -12.43 -6.90 16.03
N ALA A 335 -13.74 -6.70 15.89
CA ALA A 335 -14.71 -7.01 16.96
C ALA A 335 -14.72 -8.51 17.30
N LYS A 336 -14.60 -9.40 16.31
CA LYS A 336 -14.51 -10.85 16.56
C LYS A 336 -13.22 -11.21 17.29
N ILE A 337 -12.08 -10.61 16.91
CA ILE A 337 -10.80 -10.82 17.59
C ILE A 337 -10.82 -10.25 19.00
N ALA A 338 -11.41 -9.06 19.22
CA ALA A 338 -11.57 -8.45 20.53
C ALA A 338 -12.38 -9.32 21.52
N ASN A 339 -13.28 -10.15 21.02
CA ASN A 339 -14.08 -11.07 21.85
C ASN A 339 -13.37 -12.39 22.16
N LEU A 340 -12.20 -12.66 21.59
CA LEU A 340 -11.41 -13.85 21.92
C LEU A 340 -10.82 -13.67 23.34
N LYS A 341 -10.90 -14.72 24.14
CA LYS A 341 -10.25 -14.77 25.45
C LYS A 341 -8.87 -15.39 25.28
N ASP A 342 -7.86 -14.76 25.84
CA ASP A 342 -6.49 -15.30 25.85
C ASP A 342 -6.37 -16.38 26.95
N GLU A 343 -7.00 -17.52 26.71
CA GLU A 343 -7.11 -18.64 27.66
C GLU A 343 -6.79 -19.96 26.94
N GLY A 344 -6.34 -20.97 27.71
CA GLY A 344 -6.23 -22.36 27.30
C GLY A 344 -4.89 -22.77 26.66
N GLY A 345 -3.89 -21.92 26.69
CA GLY A 345 -2.55 -22.21 26.11
C GLY A 345 -2.57 -22.29 24.57
N VAL A 346 -1.39 -22.26 23.98
CA VAL A 346 -1.20 -22.35 22.51
C VAL A 346 -0.99 -23.79 22.10
N ASP A 347 -1.83 -24.29 21.18
CA ASP A 347 -1.66 -25.56 20.49
C ASP A 347 -0.77 -25.35 19.25
N GLU A 348 0.50 -25.70 19.35
CA GLU A 348 1.49 -25.49 18.30
C GLU A 348 1.20 -26.35 17.04
N ALA A 349 0.51 -27.49 17.18
CA ALA A 349 0.16 -28.31 16.02
C ALA A 349 -0.93 -27.61 15.18
N VAL A 350 -1.95 -27.09 15.84
CA VAL A 350 -3.01 -26.30 15.17
C VAL A 350 -2.43 -24.99 14.60
N ARG A 351 -1.53 -24.33 15.32
CA ARG A 351 -0.81 -23.13 14.83
C ARG A 351 -0.04 -23.43 13.55
N ALA A 352 0.73 -24.51 13.53
CA ALA A 352 1.48 -24.94 12.35
C ALA A 352 0.55 -25.29 11.18
N GLU A 353 -0.59 -25.95 11.43
CA GLU A 353 -1.61 -26.27 10.40
C GLU A 353 -2.13 -25.01 9.71
N TYR A 354 -2.51 -23.98 10.48
CA TYR A 354 -3.06 -22.73 9.90
C TYR A 354 -1.99 -21.89 9.21
N ARG A 355 -0.75 -21.87 9.71
CA ARG A 355 0.39 -21.28 9.01
C ARG A 355 0.61 -21.95 7.65
N ALA A 356 0.56 -23.29 7.59
CA ALA A 356 0.68 -24.03 6.34
C ALA A 356 -0.49 -23.75 5.37
N LYS A 357 -1.74 -23.63 5.86
CA LYS A 357 -2.89 -23.22 5.05
C LYS A 357 -2.68 -21.83 4.46
N PHE A 358 -2.23 -20.87 5.25
CA PHE A 358 -1.94 -19.53 4.80
C PHE A 358 -0.81 -19.52 3.75
N SER A 359 0.29 -20.20 4.02
CA SER A 359 1.41 -20.32 3.08
C SER A 359 0.98 -20.93 1.75
N LYS A 360 0.12 -21.96 1.76
CA LYS A 360 -0.43 -22.55 0.53
C LYS A 360 -1.13 -21.53 -0.36
N GLU A 361 -1.92 -20.64 0.23
CA GLU A 361 -2.63 -19.61 -0.53
C GLU A 361 -1.68 -18.51 -1.02
N MET A 362 -0.75 -18.08 -0.18
CA MET A 362 0.24 -17.06 -0.53
C MET A 362 1.26 -17.58 -1.54
N ASP A 363 1.68 -18.85 -1.46
CA ASP A 363 2.54 -19.52 -2.44
C ASP A 363 1.89 -19.64 -3.82
N ASN A 364 0.58 -19.53 -3.88
CA ASN A 364 -0.20 -19.60 -5.10
C ASN A 364 -0.43 -18.19 -5.69
N ASP A 365 0.64 -17.54 -6.12
CA ASP A 365 0.59 -16.25 -6.81
C ASP A 365 0.11 -15.11 -5.90
N LEU A 366 0.64 -15.07 -4.67
CA LEU A 366 0.34 -14.05 -3.66
C LEU A 366 -1.18 -13.80 -3.50
N ASN A 367 -1.95 -14.87 -3.30
CA ASN A 367 -3.41 -14.78 -3.21
C ASN A 367 -3.87 -14.23 -1.85
N THR A 368 -3.71 -12.93 -1.66
CA THR A 368 -4.04 -12.23 -0.41
C THR A 368 -5.52 -12.38 -0.03
N ALA A 369 -6.43 -12.42 -1.00
CA ALA A 369 -7.86 -12.58 -0.75
C ALA A 369 -8.15 -13.93 -0.06
N MET A 370 -7.48 -15.01 -0.49
CA MET A 370 -7.57 -16.31 0.17
C MET A 370 -6.79 -16.32 1.48
N GLY A 371 -5.66 -15.63 1.58
CA GLY A 371 -4.94 -15.43 2.83
C GLY A 371 -5.82 -14.77 3.91
N VAL A 372 -6.57 -13.73 3.56
CA VAL A 372 -7.59 -13.11 4.44
C VAL A 372 -8.72 -14.09 4.81
N THR A 373 -9.10 -14.99 3.89
CA THR A 373 -10.09 -16.02 4.18
C THR A 373 -9.62 -16.97 5.28
N VAL A 374 -8.33 -17.32 5.32
CA VAL A 374 -7.74 -18.13 6.39
C VAL A 374 -7.91 -17.48 7.76
N LEU A 375 -7.82 -16.14 7.90
CA LEU A 375 -8.13 -15.45 9.16
C LEU A 375 -9.56 -15.75 9.67
N TYR A 376 -10.53 -15.72 8.77
CA TYR A 376 -11.92 -16.04 9.14
C TYR A 376 -12.10 -17.49 9.53
N ASP A 377 -11.32 -18.40 8.97
CA ASP A 377 -11.35 -19.83 9.34
C ASP A 377 -10.69 -20.06 10.70
N VAL A 378 -9.61 -19.33 11.03
CA VAL A 378 -9.02 -19.33 12.38
C VAL A 378 -10.07 -18.96 13.43
N LEU A 379 -10.88 -17.94 13.18
CA LEU A 379 -11.92 -17.51 14.13
C LEU A 379 -12.99 -18.60 14.38
N LYS A 380 -13.25 -19.47 13.41
CA LYS A 380 -14.22 -20.60 13.49
C LYS A 380 -13.58 -21.88 14.04
N ALA A 381 -12.23 -21.94 14.11
CA ALA A 381 -11.52 -23.14 14.53
C ALA A 381 -11.93 -23.60 15.92
N LYS A 382 -11.98 -24.92 16.13
CA LYS A 382 -12.28 -25.54 17.44
C LYS A 382 -10.98 -25.67 18.25
N THR A 383 -10.46 -24.54 18.74
CA THR A 383 -9.24 -24.47 19.52
C THR A 383 -9.32 -23.34 20.56
N SER A 384 -8.33 -23.23 21.44
CA SER A 384 -8.27 -22.21 22.49
C SER A 384 -8.20 -20.78 21.91
N GLY A 385 -8.61 -19.79 22.71
CA GLY A 385 -8.46 -18.39 22.32
C GLY A 385 -6.99 -17.97 22.19
N ALA A 386 -6.13 -18.47 23.06
CA ALA A 386 -4.69 -18.25 22.97
C ALA A 386 -4.10 -18.74 21.65
N THR A 387 -4.49 -19.95 21.20
CA THR A 387 -4.07 -20.48 19.89
C THR A 387 -4.52 -19.60 18.73
N LYS A 388 -5.81 -19.17 18.74
CA LYS A 388 -6.35 -18.27 17.70
C LYS A 388 -5.58 -16.95 17.65
N LEU A 389 -5.33 -16.32 18.77
CA LEU A 389 -4.60 -15.06 18.85
C LEU A 389 -3.16 -15.22 18.33
N ALA A 390 -2.47 -16.31 18.68
CA ALA A 390 -1.12 -16.61 18.20
C ALA A 390 -1.11 -16.79 16.67
N ILE A 391 -2.06 -17.53 16.10
CA ILE A 391 -2.16 -17.70 14.65
C ILE A 391 -2.45 -16.36 13.97
N ILE A 392 -3.40 -15.57 14.48
CA ILE A 392 -3.73 -14.27 13.92
C ILE A 392 -2.50 -13.35 13.92
N ALA A 393 -1.72 -13.35 15.01
CA ALA A 393 -0.48 -12.58 15.08
C ALA A 393 0.53 -13.01 14.00
N ASP A 394 0.72 -14.33 13.80
CA ASP A 394 1.59 -14.86 12.75
C ASP A 394 1.16 -14.39 11.35
N LEU A 395 -0.13 -14.51 11.02
CA LEU A 395 -0.63 -14.12 9.70
C LEU A 395 -0.57 -12.61 9.49
N ASP A 396 -0.73 -11.84 10.55
CA ASP A 396 -0.68 -10.38 10.52
C ASP A 396 0.75 -9.82 10.35
N GLU A 397 1.81 -10.61 10.60
CA GLU A 397 3.17 -10.27 10.20
C GLU A 397 3.26 -9.97 8.69
N VAL A 398 2.48 -10.71 7.88
CA VAL A 398 2.41 -10.55 6.43
C VAL A 398 1.35 -9.53 6.03
N LEU A 399 0.14 -9.65 6.56
CA LEU A 399 -1.00 -8.82 6.17
C LEU A 399 -0.89 -7.39 6.69
N SER A 400 -0.26 -7.22 7.86
CA SER A 400 0.05 -5.93 8.51
C SER A 400 -1.18 -5.02 8.67
N LEU A 401 -2.24 -5.60 9.23
CA LEU A 401 -3.52 -4.95 9.50
C LEU A 401 -3.65 -4.49 10.95
N ASP A 402 -2.61 -4.70 11.78
CA ASP A 402 -2.58 -4.34 13.20
C ASP A 402 -3.72 -4.99 14.02
N LEU A 403 -4.04 -6.24 13.67
CA LEU A 403 -5.25 -6.92 14.17
C LEU A 403 -5.25 -7.11 15.69
N ILE A 404 -4.12 -7.50 16.26
CA ILE A 404 -4.02 -7.80 17.70
C ILE A 404 -4.10 -6.51 18.52
N ALA A 405 -3.31 -5.48 18.19
CA ALA A 405 -3.27 -4.23 18.95
C ALA A 405 -4.59 -3.45 18.85
N LYS A 406 -5.15 -3.36 17.63
CA LYS A 406 -6.46 -2.68 17.43
C LYS A 406 -7.61 -3.43 18.10
N ALA A 407 -7.59 -4.77 18.10
CA ALA A 407 -8.59 -5.57 18.82
C ALA A 407 -8.46 -5.41 20.33
N ALA A 408 -7.24 -5.30 20.88
CA ALA A 408 -7.00 -5.02 22.29
C ALA A 408 -7.53 -3.64 22.69
N ALA A 409 -7.20 -2.59 21.91
CA ALA A 409 -7.71 -1.24 22.12
C ALA A 409 -9.26 -1.17 22.05
N LEU A 410 -9.87 -1.92 21.12
CA LEU A 410 -11.32 -2.02 21.01
C LEU A 410 -11.94 -2.71 22.25
N ARG A 411 -11.29 -3.75 22.78
CA ARG A 411 -11.72 -4.44 24.00
C ARG A 411 -11.71 -3.50 25.20
N GLU A 412 -10.63 -2.74 25.38
CA GLU A 412 -10.52 -1.75 26.45
C GLU A 412 -11.59 -0.66 26.36
N LYS A 413 -11.80 -0.12 25.15
CA LYS A 413 -12.85 0.88 24.90
C LYS A 413 -14.25 0.34 25.26
N ASN A 414 -14.54 -0.89 24.85
CA ASN A 414 -15.83 -1.53 25.15
C ASN A 414 -15.99 -1.79 26.66
N ALA A 415 -14.94 -2.22 27.36
CA ALA A 415 -14.96 -2.43 28.80
C ALA A 415 -15.18 -1.10 29.56
N ALA A 416 -14.51 -0.01 29.13
CA ALA A 416 -14.71 1.32 29.74
C ALA A 416 -16.15 1.83 29.51
N ALA A 417 -16.71 1.66 28.30
CA ALA A 417 -18.08 2.03 28.00
C ALA A 417 -19.11 1.22 28.82
N ALA A 418 -18.85 -0.09 28.97
CA ALA A 418 -19.67 -0.96 29.82
C ALA A 418 -19.61 -0.55 31.30
N ALA A 419 -18.41 -0.18 31.82
CA ALA A 419 -18.24 0.31 33.20
C ALA A 419 -18.99 1.64 33.42
N GLN A 420 -18.93 2.56 32.45
CA GLN A 420 -19.67 3.81 32.50
C GLN A 420 -21.19 3.58 32.49
N SER A 421 -21.68 2.68 31.62
CA SER A 421 -23.10 2.35 31.54
C SER A 421 -23.59 1.56 32.79
N ALA A 422 -22.73 0.72 33.37
CA ALA A 422 -23.08 0.00 34.61
C ALA A 422 -23.11 0.91 35.84
N GLY A 423 -22.47 2.09 35.79
CA GLY A 423 -22.49 3.09 36.85
C GLY A 423 -23.66 4.08 36.78
N ALA A 424 -24.34 4.17 35.67
CA ALA A 424 -25.43 5.13 35.45
C ALA A 424 -26.79 4.47 35.65
N PHE A 425 -27.27 4.44 36.90
CA PHE A 425 -28.68 4.13 37.17
C PHE A 425 -29.54 5.29 36.66
N THR A 426 -30.33 5.05 35.64
CA THR A 426 -31.13 6.06 34.96
C THR A 426 -32.52 6.11 35.57
N VAL A 427 -32.99 7.29 35.99
CA VAL A 427 -34.36 7.53 36.46
C VAL A 427 -35.08 8.36 35.42
N ILE A 428 -36.25 7.89 34.95
CA ILE A 428 -37.02 8.53 33.87
C ILE A 428 -38.44 8.83 34.40
N ALA A 429 -38.82 10.11 34.36
CA ALA A 429 -40.20 10.51 34.58
C ALA A 429 -41.02 10.20 33.33
N GLU A 430 -42.09 9.39 33.43
CA GLU A 430 -42.92 9.01 32.28
C GLU A 430 -43.80 10.18 31.74
N ASP A 431 -44.06 11.18 32.57
CA ASP A 431 -44.77 12.40 32.22
C ASP A 431 -43.86 13.51 31.67
N GLY A 432 -42.56 13.24 31.56
CA GLY A 432 -41.55 14.19 31.06
C GLY A 432 -41.18 15.31 32.04
N THR A 433 -41.71 15.31 33.28
CA THR A 433 -41.44 16.32 34.33
C THR A 433 -40.47 15.78 35.35
N PRO A 434 -39.13 16.02 35.26
CA PRO A 434 -38.18 15.54 36.27
C PRO A 434 -38.41 16.20 37.63
N ASP A 435 -38.28 15.39 38.70
CA ASP A 435 -38.34 15.83 40.07
C ASP A 435 -37.16 15.27 40.84
N GLU A 436 -36.21 16.15 41.16
CA GLU A 436 -34.91 15.76 41.72
C GLU A 436 -35.08 15.04 43.08
N GLY A 437 -36.10 15.41 43.87
CA GLY A 437 -36.39 14.77 45.14
C GLY A 437 -36.89 13.33 44.99
N ILE A 438 -37.77 13.10 44.05
CA ILE A 438 -38.29 11.77 43.68
C ILE A 438 -37.19 10.91 43.08
N GLU A 439 -36.44 11.46 42.15
CA GLU A 439 -35.33 10.75 41.48
C GLU A 439 -34.24 10.31 42.47
N ASN A 440 -33.90 11.16 43.46
CA ASN A 440 -32.94 10.82 44.53
C ASN A 440 -33.45 9.66 45.40
N LEU A 441 -34.73 9.65 45.81
CA LEU A 441 -35.33 8.53 46.54
C LEU A 441 -35.28 7.23 45.72
N ILE A 442 -35.56 7.30 44.43
CA ILE A 442 -35.49 6.12 43.56
C ILE A 442 -34.05 5.61 43.45
N ARG A 443 -33.05 6.49 43.37
CA ARG A 443 -31.62 6.12 43.41
C ARG A 443 -31.23 5.47 44.70
N GLN A 444 -31.63 6.07 45.85
CA GLN A 444 -31.38 5.49 47.18
C GLN A 444 -32.02 4.11 47.35
N ARG A 445 -33.23 3.90 46.83
CA ARG A 445 -33.88 2.57 46.79
C ARG A 445 -33.06 1.55 45.99
N ALA A 446 -32.52 1.96 44.83
CA ALA A 446 -31.69 1.10 43.99
C ALA A 446 -30.39 0.74 44.71
N ASP A 447 -29.73 1.68 45.40
CA ASP A 447 -28.52 1.46 46.15
C ASP A 447 -28.76 0.54 47.34
N ALA A 448 -29.90 0.71 48.06
CA ALA A 448 -30.30 -0.17 49.13
C ALA A 448 -30.51 -1.62 48.64
N LYS A 449 -31.17 -1.82 47.49
CA LYS A 449 -31.30 -3.14 46.85
C LYS A 449 -29.93 -3.74 46.50
N LYS A 450 -29.01 -2.95 45.95
CA LYS A 450 -27.65 -3.37 45.56
C LYS A 450 -26.85 -3.79 46.79
N ALA A 451 -27.05 -3.09 47.94
CA ALA A 451 -26.45 -3.40 49.23
C ALA A 451 -27.17 -4.55 49.97
N LYS A 452 -28.17 -5.18 49.37
CA LYS A 452 -29.04 -6.21 49.99
C LYS A 452 -29.75 -5.73 51.28
N ASN A 453 -29.90 -4.42 51.43
CA ASN A 453 -30.69 -3.81 52.51
C ASN A 453 -32.15 -3.69 52.06
N PHE A 454 -32.86 -4.81 52.07
CA PHE A 454 -34.23 -4.87 51.58
C PHE A 454 -35.22 -4.11 52.45
N ALA A 455 -34.95 -4.01 53.77
CA ALA A 455 -35.78 -3.25 54.68
C ALA A 455 -35.81 -1.75 54.32
N GLU A 456 -34.66 -1.15 54.00
CA GLU A 456 -34.58 0.25 53.58
C GLU A 456 -35.15 0.44 52.18
N ALA A 457 -34.93 -0.50 51.26
CA ALA A 457 -35.51 -0.44 49.92
C ALA A 457 -37.07 -0.47 49.97
N ASP A 458 -37.64 -1.25 50.85
CA ASP A 458 -39.10 -1.34 51.05
C ASP A 458 -39.62 -0.08 51.73
N ARG A 459 -38.94 0.46 52.72
CA ARG A 459 -39.27 1.76 53.35
C ARG A 459 -39.36 2.88 52.31
N ILE A 460 -38.37 3.00 51.43
CA ILE A 460 -38.34 4.02 50.41
C ILE A 460 -39.45 3.79 49.36
N ARG A 461 -39.76 2.54 49.04
CA ARG A 461 -40.88 2.19 48.13
C ARG A 461 -42.20 2.69 48.70
N ASP A 462 -42.43 2.43 49.97
CA ASP A 462 -43.68 2.80 50.66
C ASP A 462 -43.78 4.33 50.84
N GLU A 463 -42.66 5.02 51.04
CA GLU A 463 -42.60 6.47 51.07
C GLU A 463 -42.97 7.06 49.71
N LEU A 464 -42.41 6.54 48.59
CA LEU A 464 -42.76 6.96 47.25
C LEU A 464 -44.23 6.74 46.93
N LYS A 465 -44.77 5.58 47.32
CA LYS A 465 -46.21 5.26 47.18
C LYS A 465 -47.11 6.23 47.97
N THR A 466 -46.72 6.62 49.20
CA THR A 466 -47.45 7.60 50.02
C THR A 466 -47.47 8.99 49.36
N ARG A 467 -46.41 9.30 48.59
CA ARG A 467 -46.34 10.55 47.82
C ARG A 467 -47.07 10.47 46.46
N GLY A 468 -47.81 9.36 46.18
CA GLY A 468 -48.52 9.18 44.95
C GLY A 468 -47.60 8.89 43.75
N ILE A 469 -46.45 8.22 44.02
CA ILE A 469 -45.46 7.89 42.96
C ILE A 469 -45.45 6.38 42.74
N GLU A 470 -45.70 5.99 41.50
CA GLU A 470 -45.51 4.61 41.04
C GLU A 470 -44.15 4.49 40.36
N VAL A 471 -43.35 3.49 40.76
CA VAL A 471 -42.02 3.24 40.24
C VAL A 471 -41.96 1.85 39.63
N THR A 472 -41.52 1.78 38.38
CA THR A 472 -41.28 0.53 37.65
C THR A 472 -39.80 0.34 37.43
N ASP A 473 -39.21 -0.75 37.92
CA ASP A 473 -37.82 -1.09 37.67
C ASP A 473 -37.63 -1.52 36.22
N VAL A 474 -36.61 -0.99 35.56
CA VAL A 474 -36.19 -1.36 34.19
C VAL A 474 -34.71 -1.76 34.20
N PRO A 475 -34.18 -2.46 33.18
CA PRO A 475 -32.76 -2.78 33.13
C PRO A 475 -31.89 -1.52 33.26
N ASN A 476 -31.02 -1.48 34.27
CA ASN A 476 -30.13 -0.36 34.63
C ASN A 476 -30.86 0.96 34.97
N GLY A 477 -32.09 0.91 35.51
CA GLY A 477 -32.79 2.13 35.86
C GLY A 477 -34.16 1.92 36.49
N ALA A 478 -34.93 3.00 36.63
CA ALA A 478 -36.33 2.99 36.99
C ALA A 478 -37.12 4.06 36.24
N LYS A 479 -38.36 3.76 35.90
CA LYS A 479 -39.34 4.73 35.41
C LYS A 479 -40.30 5.06 36.53
N TRP A 480 -40.78 6.28 36.60
CA TRP A 480 -41.76 6.68 37.56
C TRP A 480 -42.83 7.62 36.98
N LYS A 481 -44.01 7.57 37.54
CA LYS A 481 -45.12 8.47 37.22
C LYS A 481 -45.89 8.85 38.51
N ARG A 482 -46.58 9.97 38.47
CA ARG A 482 -47.55 10.39 39.49
C ARG A 482 -48.88 9.66 39.29
N ILE A 483 -49.47 9.11 40.37
CA ILE A 483 -50.78 8.42 40.36
C ILE A 483 -51.82 9.40 40.91
#